data_8b066a614b644e175b909c1c856f3bd4
#
_entry.id   8b066a614b644e175b909c1c856f3bd4
#
_cell.length_a   1.000
_cell.length_b   1.000
_cell.length_c   1.000
_cell.angle_alpha   90.00
_cell.angle_beta   90.00
_cell.angle_gamma   90.00
#
_symmetry.space_group_name_H-M   'P 1'
#
loop_
_entity.id
_entity.type
_entity.pdbx_description
1 polymer ?
#
loop_
_entity_poly.entity_id
_entity_poly.type
_entity_poly.pdbx_seq_one_letter_code
_entity_poly.pdbx_strand_id
1 'polypeptide(L)'
;MGSSRDGACVVQRGIGERNEKMKRLMILDGSSLMFRAFYALPLLTAPTGEYTNAVFGFSNMLMKLIADYKPDGMVVAFDKSRHTFRTDLYADYKGTRQETPAEFSPQVPLLRELLTCFGIPFLELDGYEADDIIGTLATKAAADGKFETFIVTGDRDALQLVRPFVNVLFTKRGISDMVLFDEATFHKEYGFAPIRLIDLKGLMGDTSDNIPGVPGVGEKTAIKLLLEYGSLEDVFLHLANISGKKLQERLMANQAQAELSKRLATIVCDVPVAFTPEAYSIAPDRQRMMDFCQQYGLKSVQKSFEKLYPLVVETLDFGEEKDFSLRVTILCSAEQADKFAETARAAKRLAFVGCYEGPPPHVRMTGAGLCVGEGLAYAAETSEAWPVLWKLLQDDDIERDTVALKQFYHAGGGPSLHFFDEALAAYLLDPAAGEKTVEQLRDAWGQDLPPCPSGLTMEFLAAWQAETIFSLRDRLKEQLQEQALEKLYAEIELPLVEVLAAMEQVGVYVNRTQLKEQGEAIRHTIARLQEDIFALAHHEFNINSPKQMGVVLFEELGLPPLKKTRKLGEYSTNVEVLNSLREEHPIVEKILAYRMWMKLQATYIEAIDDL
;
A
#
# COMPACT_ATOMS: atom_id res chain seq x y z
N MET A 1 -42.05 -16.04 -6.06
CA MET A 1 -41.39 -16.68 -4.91
C MET A 1 -39.90 -16.51 -5.18
N GLY A 2 -39.33 -15.47 -4.59
CA GLY A 2 -37.97 -15.05 -4.85
C GLY A 2 -37.01 -15.69 -3.87
N SER A 3 -35.91 -16.17 -4.35
CA SER A 3 -34.74 -16.49 -3.54
C SER A 3 -33.66 -15.45 -3.82
N SER A 4 -33.43 -14.61 -2.82
CA SER A 4 -32.34 -13.64 -2.80
C SER A 4 -30.99 -14.35 -2.69
N ARG A 5 -30.11 -14.07 -3.62
CA ARG A 5 -28.68 -14.37 -3.51
C ARG A 5 -28.04 -13.20 -2.76
N ASP A 6 -27.62 -13.45 -1.54
CA ASP A 6 -26.77 -12.54 -0.79
C ASP A 6 -25.33 -12.66 -1.31
N GLY A 7 -24.99 -11.80 -2.25
CA GLY A 7 -23.61 -11.50 -2.59
C GLY A 7 -22.97 -10.72 -1.45
N ALA A 8 -21.80 -11.15 -0.99
CA ALA A 8 -20.97 -10.43 -0.03
C ALA A 8 -20.52 -9.09 -0.62
N CYS A 9 -21.37 -8.09 -0.46
CA CYS A 9 -21.01 -6.71 -0.68
C CYS A 9 -20.04 -6.31 0.43
N VAL A 10 -18.77 -6.15 0.11
CA VAL A 10 -17.81 -5.43 0.97
C VAL A 10 -18.35 -4.01 1.11
N VAL A 11 -19.04 -3.78 2.21
CA VAL A 11 -19.55 -2.46 2.56
C VAL A 11 -18.34 -1.58 2.84
N GLN A 12 -17.88 -0.83 1.85
CA GLN A 12 -17.34 0.50 2.09
C GLN A 12 -18.46 1.33 2.74
N ARG A 13 -18.67 1.13 4.03
CA ARG A 13 -19.38 2.15 4.80
C ARG A 13 -18.50 3.37 4.80
N GLY A 14 -18.97 4.41 4.14
CA GLY A 14 -18.35 5.72 4.15
C GLY A 14 -17.98 6.08 5.59
N ILE A 15 -16.77 6.58 5.76
CA ILE A 15 -16.31 7.30 6.94
C ILE A 15 -17.46 8.28 7.24
N GLY A 16 -18.12 8.13 8.40
CA GLY A 16 -19.26 8.94 8.76
C GLY A 16 -18.95 10.42 8.55
N GLU A 17 -19.95 11.18 8.11
CA GLU A 17 -19.83 12.62 7.90
C GLU A 17 -19.05 13.24 9.07
N ARG A 18 -18.01 13.98 8.75
CA ARG A 18 -17.11 14.62 9.72
C ARG A 18 -17.98 15.41 10.70
N ASN A 19 -18.03 15.00 11.94
CA ASN A 19 -18.65 15.78 12.98
C ASN A 19 -17.78 17.05 13.10
N GLU A 20 -18.24 18.19 12.60
CA GLU A 20 -17.45 19.41 12.37
C GLU A 20 -16.73 19.97 13.62
N LYS A 21 -16.91 19.32 14.78
CA LYS A 21 -16.34 19.72 16.07
C LYS A 21 -15.24 18.81 16.60
N MET A 22 -15.04 17.58 16.09
CA MET A 22 -14.04 16.65 16.64
C MET A 22 -12.84 16.49 15.73
N LYS A 23 -11.64 16.60 16.30
CA LYS A 23 -10.37 16.33 15.61
C LYS A 23 -10.10 14.82 15.60
N ARG A 24 -9.46 14.32 14.54
CA ARG A 24 -9.04 12.92 14.44
C ARG A 24 -7.62 12.76 14.96
N LEU A 25 -7.48 11.96 16.01
CA LEU A 25 -6.19 11.56 16.57
C LEU A 25 -5.90 10.10 16.24
N MET A 26 -4.74 9.83 15.63
CA MET A 26 -4.26 8.47 15.42
C MET A 26 -3.14 8.13 16.39
N ILE A 27 -3.27 7.02 17.11
CA ILE A 27 -2.26 6.47 18.01
C ILE A 27 -1.82 5.13 17.43
N LEU A 28 -0.57 5.02 16.99
CA LEU A 28 -0.04 3.85 16.31
C LEU A 28 0.80 3.01 17.28
N ASP A 29 0.59 1.71 17.24
CA ASP A 29 1.48 0.72 17.83
C ASP A 29 2.67 0.48 16.91
N GLY A 30 3.76 1.21 17.14
CA GLY A 30 4.94 1.17 16.31
C GLY A 30 5.63 -0.19 16.28
N SER A 31 5.70 -0.86 17.43
CA SER A 31 6.30 -2.18 17.58
C SER A 31 5.54 -3.22 16.76
N SER A 32 4.23 -3.33 16.97
CA SER A 32 3.37 -4.30 16.27
C SER A 32 3.34 -4.07 14.75
N LEU A 33 3.18 -2.80 14.32
CA LEU A 33 3.11 -2.46 12.90
C LEU A 33 4.46 -2.68 12.19
N MET A 34 5.58 -2.40 12.87
CA MET A 34 6.92 -2.64 12.32
C MET A 34 7.19 -4.15 12.15
N PHE A 35 6.84 -4.97 13.15
CA PHE A 35 6.94 -6.43 13.02
C PHE A 35 6.09 -6.95 11.87
N ARG A 36 4.86 -6.45 11.76
CA ARG A 36 3.97 -6.83 10.65
C ARG A 36 4.55 -6.47 9.28
N ALA A 37 5.10 -5.27 9.13
CA ALA A 37 5.76 -4.82 7.91
C ALA A 37 6.97 -5.69 7.58
N PHE A 38 7.77 -6.04 8.58
CA PHE A 38 8.95 -6.88 8.43
C PHE A 38 8.62 -8.27 7.86
N TYR A 39 7.57 -8.92 8.41
CA TYR A 39 7.18 -10.27 7.97
C TYR A 39 6.29 -10.29 6.72
N ALA A 40 5.67 -9.18 6.36
CA ALA A 40 4.84 -9.10 5.16
C ALA A 40 5.64 -8.99 3.86
N LEU A 41 6.90 -8.57 3.94
CA LEU A 41 7.76 -8.28 2.78
C LEU A 41 9.03 -9.12 2.81
N PRO A 42 9.58 -9.49 1.64
CA PRO A 42 10.91 -10.08 1.59
C PRO A 42 11.94 -9.06 2.10
N LEU A 43 13.11 -9.55 2.54
CA LEU A 43 14.19 -8.67 2.95
C LEU A 43 14.62 -7.78 1.77
N LEU A 44 14.57 -6.47 1.97
CA LEU A 44 15.06 -5.44 1.07
C LEU A 44 16.32 -4.84 1.66
N THR A 45 17.30 -4.56 0.82
CA THR A 45 18.58 -3.98 1.22
C THR A 45 18.76 -2.64 0.51
N ALA A 46 19.08 -1.60 1.27
CA ALA A 46 19.45 -0.30 0.73
C ALA A 46 20.78 -0.35 -0.02
N PRO A 47 21.09 0.65 -0.87
CA PRO A 47 22.41 0.79 -1.49
C PRO A 47 23.56 0.87 -0.47
N THR A 48 23.28 1.38 0.71
CA THR A 48 24.19 1.52 1.88
C THR A 48 24.41 0.20 2.63
N GLY A 49 23.62 -0.85 2.33
CA GLY A 49 23.79 -2.20 2.88
C GLY A 49 22.80 -2.55 4.02
N GLU A 50 22.07 -1.59 4.56
CA GLU A 50 21.08 -1.82 5.62
C GLU A 50 19.82 -2.50 5.08
N TYR A 51 19.17 -3.28 5.95
CA TYR A 51 17.84 -3.82 5.67
C TYR A 51 16.77 -2.74 5.81
N THR A 52 15.81 -2.70 4.87
CA THR A 52 14.80 -1.62 4.79
C THR A 52 13.37 -2.12 4.60
N ASN A 53 13.12 -3.43 4.53
CA ASN A 53 11.78 -3.97 4.27
C ASN A 53 10.73 -3.56 5.31
N ALA A 54 11.09 -3.51 6.60
CA ALA A 54 10.17 -3.06 7.66
C ALA A 54 9.86 -1.56 7.52
N VAL A 55 10.88 -0.75 7.28
CA VAL A 55 10.74 0.71 7.07
C VAL A 55 9.89 1.00 5.84
N PHE A 56 10.16 0.31 4.73
CA PHE A 56 9.38 0.42 3.50
C PHE A 56 7.90 0.07 3.72
N GLY A 57 7.63 -1.07 4.35
CA GLY A 57 6.26 -1.49 4.63
C GLY A 57 5.53 -0.56 5.58
N PHE A 58 6.21 -0.09 6.63
CA PHE A 58 5.66 0.88 7.58
C PHE A 58 5.37 2.23 6.90
N SER A 59 6.28 2.72 6.05
CA SER A 59 6.07 3.96 5.28
C SER A 59 4.78 3.91 4.46
N ASN A 60 4.55 2.80 3.76
CA ASN A 60 3.35 2.63 2.94
C ASN A 60 2.08 2.57 3.79
N MET A 61 2.10 1.89 4.95
CA MET A 61 0.97 1.91 5.90
C MET A 61 0.70 3.32 6.40
N LEU A 62 1.75 4.03 6.83
CA LEU A 62 1.64 5.38 7.36
C LEU A 62 1.01 6.34 6.35
N MET A 63 1.53 6.36 5.12
CA MET A 63 1.01 7.22 4.06
C MET A 63 -0.43 6.87 3.70
N LYS A 64 -0.78 5.59 3.68
CA LYS A 64 -2.16 5.15 3.46
C LYS A 64 -3.10 5.64 4.58
N LEU A 65 -2.70 5.51 5.84
CA LEU A 65 -3.48 6.02 6.98
C LEU A 65 -3.71 7.53 6.88
N ILE A 66 -2.67 8.28 6.54
CA ILE A 66 -2.77 9.75 6.36
C ILE A 66 -3.72 10.09 5.19
N ALA A 67 -3.60 9.39 4.07
CA ALA A 67 -4.45 9.63 2.89
C ALA A 67 -5.92 9.30 3.14
N ASP A 68 -6.20 8.12 3.74
CA ASP A 68 -7.56 7.58 3.88
C ASP A 68 -8.31 8.26 5.04
N TYR A 69 -7.63 8.53 6.16
CA TYR A 69 -8.27 9.02 7.39
C TYR A 69 -8.09 10.53 7.62
N LYS A 70 -7.08 11.15 6.99
CA LYS A 70 -6.76 12.59 7.11
C LYS A 70 -6.73 13.02 8.59
N PRO A 71 -5.88 12.41 9.43
CA PRO A 71 -5.82 12.71 10.85
C PRO A 71 -5.33 14.14 11.09
N ASP A 72 -5.89 14.81 12.10
CA ASP A 72 -5.44 16.12 12.56
C ASP A 72 -4.19 16.01 13.45
N GLY A 73 -3.95 14.82 14.01
CA GLY A 73 -2.76 14.50 14.80
C GLY A 73 -2.41 13.02 14.79
N MET A 74 -1.13 12.71 14.94
CA MET A 74 -0.61 11.35 14.96
C MET A 74 0.53 11.21 15.97
N VAL A 75 0.58 10.08 16.67
CA VAL A 75 1.65 9.73 17.61
C VAL A 75 1.90 8.23 17.54
N VAL A 76 3.16 7.81 17.70
CA VAL A 76 3.55 6.40 17.65
C VAL A 76 4.09 5.99 19.02
N ALA A 77 3.66 4.83 19.53
CA ALA A 77 4.20 4.25 20.76
C ALA A 77 5.09 3.06 20.43
N PHE A 78 6.23 2.95 21.13
CA PHE A 78 7.14 1.82 21.01
C PHE A 78 7.43 1.20 22.37
N ASP A 79 7.70 -0.12 22.37
CA ASP A 79 8.29 -0.79 23.52
C ASP A 79 9.76 -0.34 23.67
N LYS A 80 10.14 0.09 24.86
CA LYS A 80 11.53 0.49 25.15
C LYS A 80 12.41 -0.67 25.53
N SER A 81 11.88 -1.61 26.30
CA SER A 81 12.61 -2.79 26.78
C SER A 81 11.66 -3.99 26.93
N ARG A 82 12.24 -5.19 27.08
CA ARG A 82 11.48 -6.40 27.40
C ARG A 82 11.13 -6.50 28.90
N HIS A 83 11.80 -5.71 29.75
CA HIS A 83 11.57 -5.71 31.19
C HIS A 83 10.49 -4.67 31.52
N THR A 84 9.36 -5.14 32.00
CA THR A 84 8.21 -4.32 32.36
C THR A 84 7.62 -4.82 33.69
N PHE A 85 6.70 -4.06 34.27
CA PHE A 85 6.02 -4.48 35.49
C PHE A 85 5.34 -5.86 35.36
N ARG A 86 4.97 -6.28 34.12
CA ARG A 86 4.38 -7.61 33.87
C ARG A 86 5.40 -8.73 34.06
N THR A 87 6.65 -8.51 33.65
CA THR A 87 7.73 -9.49 33.91
C THR A 87 8.07 -9.58 35.38
N ASP A 88 7.89 -8.49 36.15
CA ASP A 88 8.05 -8.52 37.61
C ASP A 88 6.91 -9.28 38.29
N LEU A 89 5.69 -9.21 37.75
CA LEU A 89 4.53 -9.94 38.26
C LEU A 89 4.56 -11.44 37.88
N TYR A 90 5.08 -11.77 36.71
CA TYR A 90 5.13 -13.13 36.19
C TYR A 90 6.38 -13.30 35.31
N ALA A 91 7.38 -14.00 35.81
CA ALA A 91 8.69 -14.12 35.20
C ALA A 91 8.65 -14.78 33.80
N ASP A 92 7.67 -15.65 33.56
CA ASP A 92 7.51 -16.35 32.30
C ASP A 92 6.66 -15.55 31.25
N TYR A 93 6.24 -14.32 31.60
CA TYR A 93 5.49 -13.47 30.68
C TYR A 93 6.28 -13.20 29.41
N LYS A 94 5.66 -13.47 28.23
CA LYS A 94 6.31 -13.41 26.89
C LYS A 94 7.58 -14.27 26.75
N GLY A 95 7.82 -15.20 27.68
CA GLY A 95 9.02 -16.04 27.71
C GLY A 95 9.13 -17.05 26.56
N THR A 96 8.03 -17.37 25.89
CA THR A 96 7.97 -18.25 24.72
C THR A 96 8.21 -17.55 23.39
N ARG A 97 8.33 -16.20 23.38
CA ARG A 97 8.58 -15.45 22.16
C ARG A 97 9.98 -15.73 21.61
N GLN A 98 10.05 -16.01 20.30
CA GLN A 98 11.32 -16.21 19.61
C GLN A 98 12.20 -14.96 19.66
N GLU A 99 13.50 -15.15 19.52
CA GLU A 99 14.44 -14.04 19.38
C GLU A 99 14.09 -13.20 18.14
N THR A 100 14.24 -11.89 18.28
CA THR A 100 14.03 -10.94 17.20
C THR A 100 15.09 -11.21 16.11
N PRO A 101 14.70 -11.33 14.82
CA PRO A 101 15.66 -11.52 13.74
C PRO A 101 16.74 -10.44 13.73
N ALA A 102 17.98 -10.82 13.43
CA ALA A 102 19.11 -9.91 13.39
C ALA A 102 18.90 -8.73 12.41
N GLU A 103 18.15 -8.98 11.32
CA GLU A 103 17.83 -8.02 10.27
C GLU A 103 16.75 -7.00 10.69
N PHE A 104 16.02 -7.26 11.78
CA PHE A 104 14.95 -6.39 12.26
C PHE A 104 15.49 -5.21 13.08
N SER A 105 16.32 -5.49 14.09
CA SER A 105 16.77 -4.50 15.07
C SER A 105 17.47 -3.28 14.44
N PRO A 106 18.31 -3.42 13.39
CA PRO A 106 18.94 -2.29 12.72
C PRO A 106 17.94 -1.33 12.03
N GLN A 107 16.72 -1.78 11.74
CA GLN A 107 15.70 -0.96 11.08
C GLN A 107 14.93 -0.05 12.06
N VAL A 108 15.02 -0.27 13.36
CA VAL A 108 14.33 0.56 14.38
C VAL A 108 14.82 2.01 14.35
N PRO A 109 16.14 2.31 14.33
CA PRO A 109 16.62 3.68 14.17
C PRO A 109 16.15 4.33 12.87
N LEU A 110 16.14 3.59 11.76
CA LEU A 110 15.67 4.09 10.46
C LEU A 110 14.18 4.46 10.50
N LEU A 111 13.37 3.65 11.20
CA LEU A 111 11.95 3.96 11.39
C LEU A 111 11.73 5.24 12.21
N ARG A 112 12.53 5.45 13.26
CA ARG A 112 12.49 6.68 14.07
C ARG A 112 12.88 7.90 13.23
N GLU A 113 13.87 7.75 12.39
CA GLU A 113 14.29 8.80 11.44
C GLU A 113 13.16 9.11 10.44
N LEU A 114 12.52 8.09 9.86
CA LEU A 114 11.34 8.26 9.00
C LEU A 114 10.23 9.04 9.71
N LEU A 115 9.89 8.68 10.95
CA LEU A 115 8.88 9.40 11.75
C LEU A 115 9.27 10.86 11.95
N THR A 116 10.56 11.14 12.16
CA THR A 116 11.06 12.51 12.25
C THR A 116 10.91 13.26 10.93
N CYS A 117 11.11 12.60 9.78
CA CYS A 117 10.86 13.20 8.47
C CYS A 117 9.37 13.57 8.28
N PHE A 118 8.45 12.81 8.87
CA PHE A 118 7.01 13.15 8.87
C PHE A 118 6.63 14.19 9.95
N GLY A 119 7.55 14.55 10.84
CA GLY A 119 7.24 15.37 12.01
C GLY A 119 6.29 14.69 13.00
N ILE A 120 6.25 13.34 12.99
CA ILE A 120 5.37 12.55 13.86
C ILE A 120 6.16 12.15 15.11
N PRO A 121 5.73 12.55 16.32
CA PRO A 121 6.39 12.19 17.55
C PRO A 121 6.19 10.71 17.87
N PHE A 122 7.18 10.12 18.53
CA PHE A 122 7.09 8.79 19.10
C PHE A 122 7.38 8.81 20.59
N LEU A 123 6.78 7.88 21.31
CA LEU A 123 6.84 7.77 22.75
C LEU A 123 7.30 6.38 23.19
N GLU A 124 8.14 6.36 24.23
CA GLU A 124 8.64 5.16 24.88
C GLU A 124 8.68 5.43 26.38
N LEU A 125 8.40 4.41 27.18
CA LEU A 125 8.41 4.55 28.63
C LEU A 125 9.08 3.34 29.31
N ASP A 126 10.00 3.58 30.23
CA ASP A 126 10.64 2.49 30.98
C ASP A 126 9.65 1.79 31.92
N GLY A 127 9.70 0.47 31.96
CA GLY A 127 8.86 -0.35 32.82
C GLY A 127 7.44 -0.59 32.32
N TYR A 128 7.04 -0.01 31.17
CA TYR A 128 5.73 -0.15 30.54
C TYR A 128 5.86 -0.58 29.09
N GLU A 129 4.79 -1.14 28.55
CA GLU A 129 4.71 -1.54 27.16
C GLU A 129 4.07 -0.44 26.30
N ALA A 130 4.22 -0.52 24.97
CA ALA A 130 3.59 0.38 24.02
C ALA A 130 2.07 0.45 24.24
N ASP A 131 1.44 -0.68 24.51
CA ASP A 131 -0.01 -0.77 24.76
C ASP A 131 -0.47 0.09 25.96
N ASP A 132 0.35 0.18 27.02
CA ASP A 132 0.03 0.99 28.19
C ASP A 132 0.10 2.49 27.87
N ILE A 133 1.07 2.90 27.02
CA ILE A 133 1.16 4.27 26.50
C ILE A 133 -0.07 4.57 25.63
N ILE A 134 -0.41 3.68 24.71
CA ILE A 134 -1.58 3.79 23.80
C ILE A 134 -2.88 3.92 24.62
N GLY A 135 -3.07 3.02 25.61
CA GLY A 135 -4.25 3.03 26.48
C GLY A 135 -4.38 4.32 27.26
N THR A 136 -3.25 4.84 27.77
CA THR A 136 -3.23 6.11 28.51
C THR A 136 -3.55 7.30 27.62
N LEU A 137 -2.92 7.39 26.43
CA LEU A 137 -3.20 8.48 25.49
C LEU A 137 -4.65 8.45 24.99
N ALA A 138 -5.18 7.27 24.65
CA ALA A 138 -6.56 7.11 24.23
C ALA A 138 -7.55 7.49 25.35
N THR A 139 -7.21 7.17 26.60
CA THR A 139 -8.01 7.54 27.77
C THR A 139 -8.03 9.05 27.98
N LYS A 140 -6.87 9.70 27.88
CA LYS A 140 -6.76 11.16 28.02
C LYS A 140 -7.44 11.89 26.86
N ALA A 141 -7.33 11.39 25.62
CA ALA A 141 -8.01 11.94 24.45
C ALA A 141 -9.54 11.85 24.60
N ALA A 142 -10.05 10.71 25.07
CA ALA A 142 -11.49 10.54 25.32
C ALA A 142 -11.99 11.48 26.44
N ALA A 143 -11.20 11.69 27.50
CA ALA A 143 -11.54 12.58 28.59
C ALA A 143 -11.52 14.07 28.17
N ASP A 144 -10.66 14.47 27.22
CA ASP A 144 -10.63 15.82 26.65
C ASP A 144 -11.89 16.12 25.79
N GLY A 145 -12.51 15.09 25.21
CA GLY A 145 -13.77 15.21 24.47
C GLY A 145 -13.72 15.93 23.13
N LYS A 146 -12.50 16.29 22.66
CA LYS A 146 -12.28 16.99 21.38
C LYS A 146 -11.81 16.06 20.26
N PHE A 147 -11.52 14.79 20.58
CA PHE A 147 -10.91 13.85 19.65
C PHE A 147 -11.79 12.63 19.37
N GLU A 148 -11.88 12.26 18.08
CA GLU A 148 -12.20 10.92 17.64
C GLU A 148 -10.85 10.18 17.50
N THR A 149 -10.61 9.18 18.33
CA THR A 149 -9.31 8.50 18.44
C THR A 149 -9.36 7.18 17.69
N PHE A 150 -8.33 6.94 16.89
CA PHE A 150 -8.12 5.68 16.17
C PHE A 150 -6.80 5.05 16.64
N ILE A 151 -6.88 3.92 17.33
CA ILE A 151 -5.72 3.09 17.68
C ILE A 151 -5.43 2.18 16.50
N VAL A 152 -4.20 2.22 15.97
CA VAL A 152 -3.80 1.38 14.83
C VAL A 152 -2.80 0.33 15.32
N THR A 153 -3.20 -0.93 15.30
CA THR A 153 -2.38 -2.04 15.83
C THR A 153 -2.66 -3.36 15.11
N GLY A 154 -1.72 -4.29 15.21
CA GLY A 154 -1.92 -5.71 14.86
C GLY A 154 -2.22 -6.59 16.07
N ASP A 155 -2.32 -6.03 17.26
CA ASP A 155 -2.60 -6.74 18.49
C ASP A 155 -4.10 -6.66 18.85
N ARG A 156 -4.70 -7.81 19.14
CA ARG A 156 -6.11 -7.88 19.56
C ARG A 156 -6.35 -7.40 20.97
N ASP A 157 -5.31 -7.31 21.79
CA ASP A 157 -5.43 -6.87 23.17
C ASP A 157 -5.89 -5.42 23.27
N ALA A 158 -5.49 -4.59 22.31
CA ALA A 158 -5.96 -3.22 22.18
C ALA A 158 -7.49 -3.08 21.99
N LEU A 159 -8.18 -4.16 21.58
CA LEU A 159 -9.65 -4.13 21.45
C LEU A 159 -10.36 -3.89 22.80
N GLN A 160 -9.71 -4.16 23.95
CA GLN A 160 -10.23 -3.80 25.28
C GLN A 160 -10.40 -2.29 25.49
N LEU A 161 -9.71 -1.48 24.66
CA LEU A 161 -9.71 -0.02 24.72
C LEU A 161 -10.87 0.62 23.95
N VAL A 162 -11.61 -0.16 23.14
CA VAL A 162 -12.74 0.33 22.36
C VAL A 162 -13.84 0.85 23.28
N ARG A 163 -14.27 2.10 23.05
CA ARG A 163 -15.29 2.81 23.80
C ARG A 163 -15.76 4.03 23.00
N PRO A 164 -16.77 4.80 23.43
CA PRO A 164 -17.21 6.00 22.72
C PRO A 164 -16.03 6.91 22.37
N PHE A 165 -15.93 7.27 21.08
CA PHE A 165 -14.85 8.08 20.48
C PHE A 165 -13.45 7.46 20.47
N VAL A 166 -13.30 6.18 20.85
CA VAL A 166 -12.06 5.41 20.72
C VAL A 166 -12.32 4.15 19.92
N ASN A 167 -11.79 4.11 18.73
CA ASN A 167 -11.92 3.01 17.77
C ASN A 167 -10.57 2.32 17.60
N VAL A 168 -10.57 1.05 17.23
CA VAL A 168 -9.36 0.29 16.89
C VAL A 168 -9.38 -0.08 15.42
N LEU A 169 -8.35 0.35 14.69
CA LEU A 169 -8.04 -0.10 13.34
C LEU A 169 -7.10 -1.30 13.43
N PHE A 170 -7.70 -2.47 13.39
CA PHE A 170 -6.97 -3.73 13.50
C PHE A 170 -6.46 -4.18 12.14
N THR A 171 -5.14 -4.40 12.02
CA THR A 171 -4.52 -4.90 10.80
C THR A 171 -4.69 -6.42 10.70
N LYS A 172 -5.40 -6.94 9.68
CA LYS A 172 -5.78 -8.36 9.55
C LYS A 172 -4.76 -9.18 8.78
N ARG A 173 -4.38 -8.76 7.57
CA ARG A 173 -3.37 -9.43 6.74
C ARG A 173 -2.50 -8.40 6.02
N GLY A 174 -1.17 -8.64 5.97
CA GLY A 174 -0.24 -7.76 5.30
C GLY A 174 -0.25 -6.34 5.89
N ILE A 175 -0.03 -5.34 5.03
CA ILE A 175 0.11 -3.93 5.40
C ILE A 175 -1.12 -3.07 5.05
N SER A 176 -2.11 -3.61 4.33
CA SER A 176 -3.21 -2.84 3.76
C SER A 176 -4.62 -3.28 4.17
N ASP A 177 -4.77 -4.49 4.72
CA ASP A 177 -6.08 -5.03 5.12
C ASP A 177 -6.35 -4.70 6.58
N MET A 178 -7.21 -3.69 6.81
CA MET A 178 -7.57 -3.19 8.14
C MET A 178 -9.06 -3.31 8.39
N VAL A 179 -9.42 -3.65 9.62
CA VAL A 179 -10.81 -3.73 10.09
C VAL A 179 -11.01 -2.73 11.20
N LEU A 180 -12.04 -1.90 11.08
CA LEU A 180 -12.44 -0.96 12.12
C LEU A 180 -13.30 -1.66 13.16
N PHE A 181 -12.86 -1.61 14.42
CA PHE A 181 -13.63 -2.02 15.58
C PHE A 181 -14.11 -0.77 16.34
N ASP A 182 -15.38 -0.52 16.27
CA ASP A 182 -16.15 0.30 17.20
C ASP A 182 -16.88 -0.59 18.21
N GLU A 183 -17.59 -0.01 19.17
CA GLU A 183 -18.35 -0.78 20.18
C GLU A 183 -19.39 -1.72 19.54
N ALA A 184 -20.05 -1.28 18.46
CA ALA A 184 -21.08 -2.07 17.79
C ALA A 184 -20.47 -3.27 17.06
N THR A 185 -19.35 -3.07 16.35
CA THR A 185 -18.62 -4.12 15.65
C THR A 185 -18.04 -5.13 16.63
N PHE A 186 -17.46 -4.66 17.74
CA PHE A 186 -16.94 -5.52 18.79
C PHE A 186 -18.06 -6.36 19.43
N HIS A 187 -19.16 -5.71 19.82
CA HIS A 187 -20.30 -6.40 20.42
C HIS A 187 -20.93 -7.45 19.48
N LYS A 188 -20.95 -7.15 18.17
CA LYS A 188 -21.43 -8.12 17.16
C LYS A 188 -20.54 -9.36 17.07
N GLU A 189 -19.21 -9.21 17.24
CA GLU A 189 -18.25 -10.31 17.14
C GLU A 189 -18.19 -11.14 18.45
N TYR A 190 -18.18 -10.49 19.60
CA TYR A 190 -17.94 -11.13 20.90
C TYR A 190 -19.18 -11.28 21.79
N GLY A 191 -20.20 -10.46 21.61
CA GLY A 191 -21.45 -10.50 22.39
C GLY A 191 -21.40 -9.80 23.76
N PHE A 192 -20.25 -9.26 24.17
CA PHE A 192 -20.04 -8.54 25.42
C PHE A 192 -19.29 -7.22 25.22
N ALA A 193 -19.18 -6.40 26.28
CA ALA A 193 -18.50 -5.10 26.19
C ALA A 193 -16.97 -5.26 26.00
N PRO A 194 -16.29 -4.37 25.23
CA PRO A 194 -14.86 -4.48 24.90
C PRO A 194 -13.94 -4.70 26.10
N ILE A 195 -14.18 -4.01 27.20
CA ILE A 195 -13.37 -4.17 28.43
C ILE A 195 -13.38 -5.60 28.99
N ARG A 196 -14.41 -6.41 28.66
CA ARG A 196 -14.50 -7.81 29.11
C ARG A 196 -13.52 -8.75 28.41
N LEU A 197 -12.78 -8.24 27.43
CA LEU A 197 -11.67 -9.00 26.82
C LEU A 197 -10.60 -9.39 27.84
N ILE A 198 -10.39 -8.55 28.87
CA ILE A 198 -9.47 -8.88 29.97
C ILE A 198 -9.95 -10.08 30.80
N ASP A 199 -11.27 -10.18 31.00
CA ASP A 199 -11.90 -11.31 31.71
C ASP A 199 -11.81 -12.59 30.86
N LEU A 200 -12.00 -12.46 29.54
CA LEU A 200 -11.83 -13.56 28.60
C LEU A 200 -10.42 -14.15 28.70
N LYS A 201 -9.39 -13.29 28.65
CA LYS A 201 -7.99 -13.70 28.80
C LYS A 201 -7.65 -14.18 30.21
N GLY A 202 -8.30 -13.65 31.22
CA GLY A 202 -8.21 -14.16 32.58
C GLY A 202 -8.64 -15.63 32.68
N LEU A 203 -9.73 -16.00 31.99
CA LEU A 203 -10.24 -17.37 31.96
C LEU A 203 -9.45 -18.29 31.04
N MET A 204 -9.22 -17.92 29.78
CA MET A 204 -8.65 -18.81 28.77
C MET A 204 -7.12 -18.74 28.70
N GLY A 205 -6.52 -17.70 29.25
CA GLY A 205 -5.09 -17.39 29.04
C GLY A 205 -4.81 -16.80 27.65
N ASP A 206 -3.52 -16.62 27.40
CA ASP A 206 -3.00 -16.22 26.08
C ASP A 206 -1.67 -16.94 25.79
N THR A 207 -1.66 -17.76 24.77
CA THR A 207 -0.45 -18.51 24.38
C THR A 207 0.61 -17.63 23.73
N SER A 208 0.23 -16.50 23.10
CA SER A 208 1.17 -15.59 22.45
C SER A 208 2.02 -14.81 23.47
N ASP A 209 1.42 -14.49 24.61
CA ASP A 209 2.06 -13.76 25.70
C ASP A 209 2.39 -14.66 26.92
N ASN A 210 2.19 -15.97 26.74
CA ASN A 210 2.41 -16.95 27.79
C ASN A 210 1.62 -16.65 29.08
N ILE A 211 0.39 -16.16 28.92
CA ILE A 211 -0.54 -15.93 30.03
C ILE A 211 -1.28 -17.24 30.31
N PRO A 212 -1.23 -17.77 31.55
CA PRO A 212 -1.61 -19.16 31.81
C PRO A 212 -3.12 -19.44 31.74
N GLY A 213 -3.98 -18.50 32.15
CA GLY A 213 -5.43 -18.73 32.24
C GLY A 213 -5.81 -19.88 33.20
N VAL A 214 -7.03 -20.40 33.05
CA VAL A 214 -7.51 -21.59 33.76
C VAL A 214 -7.27 -22.83 32.90
N PRO A 215 -6.48 -23.81 33.33
CA PRO A 215 -6.17 -25.00 32.55
C PRO A 215 -7.44 -25.74 32.05
N GLY A 216 -7.53 -25.93 30.72
CA GLY A 216 -8.67 -26.60 30.09
C GLY A 216 -9.94 -25.77 29.93
N VAL A 217 -9.85 -24.45 30.14
CA VAL A 217 -10.87 -23.47 29.75
C VAL A 217 -10.39 -22.81 28.46
N GLY A 218 -11.01 -23.17 27.34
CA GLY A 218 -10.73 -22.55 26.05
C GLY A 218 -11.71 -21.41 25.73
N GLU A 219 -11.47 -20.70 24.64
CA GLU A 219 -12.20 -19.50 24.21
C GLU A 219 -13.73 -19.68 24.23
N LYS A 220 -14.24 -20.76 23.64
CA LYS A 220 -15.70 -21.01 23.60
C LYS A 220 -16.32 -21.13 25.00
N THR A 221 -15.62 -21.78 25.93
CA THR A 221 -16.08 -21.96 27.31
C THR A 221 -16.01 -20.63 28.06
N ALA A 222 -14.94 -19.87 27.89
CA ALA A 222 -14.76 -18.58 28.51
C ALA A 222 -15.78 -17.54 28.02
N ILE A 223 -16.03 -17.47 26.71
CA ILE A 223 -17.09 -16.62 26.12
C ILE A 223 -18.46 -16.98 26.70
N LYS A 224 -18.79 -18.29 26.77
CA LYS A 224 -20.07 -18.73 27.35
C LYS A 224 -20.24 -18.28 28.80
N LEU A 225 -19.18 -18.43 29.61
CA LEU A 225 -19.19 -17.99 31.01
C LEU A 225 -19.39 -16.47 31.14
N LEU A 226 -18.70 -15.68 30.30
CA LEU A 226 -18.82 -14.22 30.33
C LEU A 226 -20.19 -13.74 29.82
N LEU A 227 -20.78 -14.40 28.86
CA LEU A 227 -22.16 -14.09 28.39
C LEU A 227 -23.21 -14.40 29.46
N GLU A 228 -22.97 -15.41 30.31
CA GLU A 228 -23.90 -15.85 31.34
C GLU A 228 -23.72 -15.04 32.65
N TYR A 229 -22.46 -14.76 33.06
CA TYR A 229 -22.16 -14.14 34.36
C TYR A 229 -21.62 -12.71 34.28
N GLY A 230 -21.13 -12.27 33.12
CA GLY A 230 -20.73 -10.87 32.87
C GLY A 230 -19.25 -10.57 33.13
N SER A 231 -18.65 -11.01 34.23
CA SER A 231 -17.26 -10.74 34.57
C SER A 231 -16.55 -11.97 35.15
N LEU A 232 -15.22 -11.92 35.25
CA LEU A 232 -14.42 -12.96 35.89
C LEU A 232 -14.83 -13.13 37.35
N GLU A 233 -15.02 -12.04 38.05
CA GLU A 233 -15.43 -11.99 39.46
C GLU A 233 -16.79 -12.64 39.66
N ASP A 234 -17.76 -12.33 38.77
CA ASP A 234 -19.11 -12.91 38.83
C ASP A 234 -19.09 -14.40 38.50
N VAL A 235 -18.23 -14.87 37.59
CA VAL A 235 -18.02 -16.29 37.32
C VAL A 235 -17.58 -17.02 38.61
N PHE A 236 -16.64 -16.46 39.37
CA PHE A 236 -16.18 -17.05 40.63
C PHE A 236 -17.20 -16.93 41.74
N LEU A 237 -17.97 -15.86 41.80
CA LEU A 237 -19.07 -15.68 42.77
C LEU A 237 -20.18 -16.74 42.56
N HIS A 238 -20.43 -17.15 41.32
CA HIS A 238 -21.49 -18.06 40.97
C HIS A 238 -21.02 -19.49 40.61
N LEU A 239 -19.85 -19.90 41.09
CA LEU A 239 -19.22 -21.21 40.81
C LEU A 239 -20.20 -22.39 41.00
N ALA A 240 -21.01 -22.35 42.04
CA ALA A 240 -21.99 -23.39 42.36
C ALA A 240 -23.08 -23.57 41.31
N ASN A 241 -23.34 -22.54 40.49
CA ASN A 241 -24.38 -22.53 39.48
C ASN A 241 -23.83 -22.98 38.09
N ILE A 242 -22.52 -23.03 37.91
CA ILE A 242 -21.90 -23.40 36.64
C ILE A 242 -22.13 -24.90 36.37
N SER A 243 -22.64 -25.22 35.20
CA SER A 243 -22.85 -26.61 34.81
C SER A 243 -21.54 -27.35 34.54
N GLY A 244 -21.39 -28.53 35.17
CA GLY A 244 -20.24 -29.40 34.97
C GLY A 244 -19.23 -29.39 36.13
N LYS A 245 -19.31 -30.42 37.00
CA LYS A 245 -18.47 -30.59 38.19
C LYS A 245 -16.96 -30.39 37.94
N LYS A 246 -16.46 -30.99 36.84
CA LYS A 246 -15.04 -30.83 36.47
C LYS A 246 -14.65 -29.40 36.12
N LEU A 247 -15.56 -28.60 35.55
CA LEU A 247 -15.29 -27.19 35.24
C LEU A 247 -15.30 -26.36 36.52
N GLN A 248 -16.26 -26.61 37.42
CA GLN A 248 -16.31 -25.95 38.74
C GLN A 248 -15.00 -26.21 39.54
N GLU A 249 -14.58 -27.46 39.63
CA GLU A 249 -13.34 -27.86 40.31
C GLU A 249 -12.11 -27.17 39.72
N ARG A 250 -12.00 -27.09 38.41
CA ARG A 250 -10.89 -26.39 37.73
C ARG A 250 -10.89 -24.89 38.00
N LEU A 251 -12.04 -24.24 37.88
CA LEU A 251 -12.15 -22.81 38.18
C LEU A 251 -11.78 -22.56 39.62
N MET A 252 -12.35 -23.30 40.59
CA MET A 252 -12.06 -23.16 42.01
C MET A 252 -10.57 -23.35 42.33
N ALA A 253 -9.91 -24.33 41.73
CA ALA A 253 -8.50 -24.60 41.96
C ALA A 253 -7.55 -23.56 41.35
N ASN A 254 -8.01 -22.78 40.38
CA ASN A 254 -7.15 -21.86 39.61
C ASN A 254 -7.62 -20.39 39.67
N GLN A 255 -8.41 -20.00 40.69
CA GLN A 255 -8.92 -18.64 40.83
C GLN A 255 -7.80 -17.60 40.82
N ALA A 256 -6.79 -17.77 41.69
CA ALA A 256 -5.66 -16.84 41.79
C ALA A 256 -4.87 -16.73 40.46
N GLN A 257 -4.77 -17.83 39.71
CA GLN A 257 -4.13 -17.83 38.39
C GLN A 257 -4.96 -17.08 37.35
N ALA A 258 -6.29 -17.21 37.37
CA ALA A 258 -7.18 -16.45 36.51
C ALA A 258 -7.12 -14.94 36.79
N GLU A 259 -7.09 -14.55 38.08
CA GLU A 259 -6.92 -13.16 38.52
C GLU A 259 -5.57 -12.58 38.10
N LEU A 260 -4.48 -13.35 38.25
CA LEU A 260 -3.16 -12.97 37.72
C LEU A 260 -3.20 -12.80 36.19
N SER A 261 -3.81 -13.73 35.46
CA SER A 261 -3.93 -13.68 34.03
C SER A 261 -4.72 -12.47 33.56
N LYS A 262 -5.81 -12.12 34.23
CA LYS A 262 -6.57 -10.88 33.99
C LYS A 262 -5.70 -9.65 34.19
N ARG A 263 -4.91 -9.60 35.28
CA ARG A 263 -4.00 -8.47 35.54
C ARG A 263 -2.92 -8.34 34.47
N LEU A 264 -2.34 -9.44 34.00
CA LEU A 264 -1.34 -9.45 32.93
C LEU A 264 -1.92 -8.97 31.60
N ALA A 265 -3.15 -9.36 31.28
CA ALA A 265 -3.85 -8.97 30.05
C ALA A 265 -4.40 -7.54 30.08
N THR A 266 -4.48 -6.91 31.27
CA THR A 266 -5.04 -5.56 31.40
C THR A 266 -4.04 -4.51 30.95
N ILE A 267 -4.44 -3.66 30.00
CA ILE A 267 -3.68 -2.48 29.59
C ILE A 267 -3.84 -1.38 30.64
N VAL A 268 -2.72 -0.86 31.14
CA VAL A 268 -2.70 0.24 32.11
C VAL A 268 -2.96 1.56 31.38
N CYS A 269 -3.94 2.32 31.83
CA CYS A 269 -4.41 3.53 31.15
C CYS A 269 -4.07 4.84 31.88
N ASP A 270 -3.16 4.81 32.86
CA ASP A 270 -2.75 5.94 33.70
C ASP A 270 -1.24 6.06 33.91
N VAL A 271 -0.45 5.53 32.96
CA VAL A 271 1.01 5.63 33.02
C VAL A 271 1.50 7.09 32.93
N PRO A 272 2.70 7.42 33.49
CA PRO A 272 3.20 8.79 33.57
C PRO A 272 3.68 9.31 32.18
N VAL A 273 2.81 9.38 31.21
CA VAL A 273 3.06 9.97 29.89
C VAL A 273 2.23 11.25 29.73
N ALA A 274 2.86 12.31 29.22
CA ALA A 274 2.16 13.56 28.95
C ALA A 274 1.24 13.39 27.73
N PHE A 275 0.05 14.00 27.78
CA PHE A 275 -0.83 14.15 26.63
C PHE A 275 -0.72 15.57 26.10
N THR A 276 -0.03 15.75 24.98
CA THR A 276 0.27 17.05 24.35
C THR A 276 -0.22 17.05 22.91
N PRO A 277 -1.54 17.10 22.69
CA PRO A 277 -2.12 16.94 21.36
C PRO A 277 -1.65 18.02 20.34
N GLU A 278 -1.19 19.18 20.82
CA GLU A 278 -0.61 20.23 19.97
C GLU A 278 0.70 19.77 19.32
N ALA A 279 1.45 18.90 19.97
CA ALA A 279 2.70 18.33 19.45
C ALA A 279 2.46 17.14 18.49
N TYR A 280 1.22 16.68 18.33
CA TYR A 280 0.89 15.53 17.49
C TYR A 280 0.48 15.90 16.06
N SER A 281 0.48 17.19 15.71
CA SER A 281 0.21 17.63 14.33
C SER A 281 1.28 17.10 13.38
N ILE A 282 0.84 16.61 12.21
CA ILE A 282 1.74 16.08 11.19
C ILE A 282 2.38 17.26 10.45
N ALA A 283 3.69 17.40 10.58
CA ALA A 283 4.46 18.50 9.98
C ALA A 283 5.70 17.94 9.26
N PRO A 284 5.54 17.40 8.03
CA PRO A 284 6.63 16.72 7.33
C PRO A 284 7.71 17.70 6.89
N ASP A 285 8.96 17.34 7.15
CA ASP A 285 10.16 17.97 6.59
C ASP A 285 10.46 17.31 5.23
N ARG A 286 10.11 18.02 4.18
CA ARG A 286 10.25 17.52 2.81
C ARG A 286 11.71 17.25 2.45
N GLN A 287 12.63 18.18 2.75
CA GLN A 287 14.04 17.99 2.37
C GLN A 287 14.62 16.76 3.06
N ARG A 288 14.40 16.65 4.35
CA ARG A 288 14.84 15.50 5.13
C ARG A 288 14.24 14.19 4.64
N MET A 289 12.98 14.19 4.20
CA MET A 289 12.34 13.02 3.60
C MET A 289 12.98 12.63 2.26
N MET A 290 13.31 13.61 1.41
CA MET A 290 13.99 13.34 0.12
C MET A 290 15.38 12.75 0.36
N ASP A 291 16.16 13.34 1.26
CA ASP A 291 17.50 12.86 1.63
C ASP A 291 17.42 11.43 2.19
N PHE A 292 16.47 11.16 3.07
CA PHE A 292 16.21 9.83 3.62
C PHE A 292 15.87 8.81 2.52
N CYS A 293 14.94 9.15 1.62
CA CYS A 293 14.55 8.25 0.53
C CYS A 293 15.70 8.00 -0.44
N GLN A 294 16.52 8.99 -0.73
CA GLN A 294 17.71 8.86 -1.58
C GLN A 294 18.77 7.98 -0.93
N GLN A 295 19.09 8.22 0.34
CA GLN A 295 20.08 7.45 1.10
C GLN A 295 19.76 5.97 1.14
N TYR A 296 18.50 5.62 1.41
CA TYR A 296 18.06 4.23 1.58
C TYR A 296 17.42 3.62 0.33
N GLY A 297 17.43 4.31 -0.81
CA GLY A 297 16.93 3.79 -2.09
C GLY A 297 15.43 3.60 -2.16
N LEU A 298 14.63 4.36 -1.38
CA LEU A 298 13.19 4.21 -1.20
C LEU A 298 12.37 5.01 -2.24
N LYS A 299 12.67 4.85 -3.54
CA LYS A 299 12.08 5.64 -4.64
C LYS A 299 10.54 5.64 -4.66
N SER A 300 9.89 4.51 -4.36
CA SER A 300 8.42 4.43 -4.34
C SER A 300 7.80 5.13 -3.14
N VAL A 301 8.50 5.12 -1.98
CA VAL A 301 8.11 5.89 -0.78
C VAL A 301 8.19 7.38 -1.09
N GLN A 302 9.26 7.82 -1.75
CA GLN A 302 9.43 9.20 -2.21
C GLN A 302 8.25 9.65 -3.10
N LYS A 303 7.93 8.90 -4.16
CA LYS A 303 6.81 9.21 -5.06
C LYS A 303 5.47 9.30 -4.32
N SER A 304 5.22 8.39 -3.40
CA SER A 304 3.99 8.39 -2.60
C SER A 304 3.91 9.55 -1.64
N PHE A 305 5.05 9.95 -1.05
CA PHE A 305 5.15 11.12 -0.19
C PHE A 305 4.90 12.42 -0.97
N GLU A 306 5.52 12.59 -2.13
CA GLU A 306 5.32 13.74 -3.02
C GLU A 306 3.87 13.90 -3.47
N LYS A 307 3.19 12.78 -3.72
CA LYS A 307 1.75 12.77 -4.02
C LYS A 307 0.89 13.18 -2.83
N LEU A 308 1.27 12.76 -1.63
CA LEU A 308 0.53 13.05 -0.40
C LEU A 308 0.74 14.48 0.10
N TYR A 309 1.95 14.99 -0.07
CA TYR A 309 2.38 16.33 0.30
C TYR A 309 2.96 17.06 -0.93
N PRO A 310 2.10 17.49 -1.87
CA PRO A 310 2.58 18.29 -2.98
C PRO A 310 3.19 19.59 -2.43
N LEU A 311 4.18 20.12 -3.14
CA LEU A 311 4.76 21.42 -2.77
C LEU A 311 3.67 22.50 -2.81
N VAL A 312 3.18 22.86 -1.63
CA VAL A 312 2.46 24.12 -1.46
C VAL A 312 3.52 25.18 -1.18
N VAL A 313 3.89 25.93 -2.19
CA VAL A 313 4.73 27.11 -1.96
C VAL A 313 3.84 28.20 -1.42
N GLU A 314 3.90 28.43 -0.11
CA GLU A 314 3.69 29.80 0.38
C GLU A 314 4.77 30.65 -0.27
N THR A 315 4.37 31.70 -0.97
CA THR A 315 5.26 32.70 -1.55
C THR A 315 6.11 33.33 -0.45
N LEU A 316 7.26 32.74 -0.18
CA LEU A 316 8.34 33.42 0.48
C LEU A 316 9.04 34.27 -0.58
N ASP A 317 8.94 35.56 -0.43
CA ASP A 317 9.63 36.60 -1.20
C ASP A 317 11.15 36.40 -1.04
N PHE A 318 11.76 35.63 -1.93
CA PHE A 318 13.22 35.55 -2.07
C PHE A 318 13.63 36.64 -3.02
N GLY A 319 14.14 37.74 -2.43
CA GLY A 319 14.73 38.81 -3.15
C GLY A 319 15.69 38.34 -4.24
N GLU A 320 15.54 38.93 -5.45
CA GLU A 320 16.48 38.96 -6.58
C GLU A 320 17.02 37.60 -7.09
N GLU A 321 16.13 36.69 -7.54
CA GLU A 321 16.46 35.78 -8.64
C GLU A 321 15.42 35.98 -9.76
N LYS A 322 15.94 36.15 -10.97
CA LYS A 322 15.28 36.51 -12.24
C LYS A 322 13.80 36.11 -12.31
N ASP A 323 12.96 37.09 -12.41
CA ASP A 323 11.53 37.07 -12.69
C ASP A 323 11.20 36.12 -13.86
N PHE A 324 10.97 34.82 -13.56
CA PHE A 324 10.48 33.89 -14.57
C PHE A 324 8.95 34.00 -14.61
N SER A 325 8.46 34.89 -15.45
CA SER A 325 7.03 35.06 -15.73
C SER A 325 6.65 34.17 -16.92
N LEU A 326 6.05 33.01 -16.64
CA LEU A 326 5.44 32.18 -17.68
C LEU A 326 4.22 32.93 -18.26
N ARG A 327 4.35 33.41 -19.50
CA ARG A 327 3.23 34.09 -20.19
C ARG A 327 2.55 33.11 -21.13
N VAL A 328 1.42 32.58 -20.70
CA VAL A 328 0.60 31.64 -21.48
C VAL A 328 -0.60 32.38 -22.07
N THR A 329 -0.80 32.27 -23.36
CA THR A 329 -1.99 32.79 -24.04
C THR A 329 -3.08 31.73 -24.03
N ILE A 330 -4.19 31.97 -23.33
CA ILE A 330 -5.35 31.08 -23.39
C ILE A 330 -6.13 31.37 -24.67
N LEU A 331 -6.18 30.40 -25.57
CA LEU A 331 -6.87 30.50 -26.85
C LEU A 331 -8.36 30.14 -26.68
N CYS A 332 -9.21 31.14 -26.72
CA CYS A 332 -10.65 30.98 -26.52
C CYS A 332 -11.45 31.08 -27.80
N SER A 333 -10.95 31.78 -28.83
CA SER A 333 -11.65 31.98 -30.10
C SER A 333 -10.94 31.39 -31.31
N ALA A 334 -11.68 31.09 -32.38
CA ALA A 334 -11.13 30.61 -33.64
C ALA A 334 -10.10 31.59 -34.24
N GLU A 335 -10.35 32.90 -34.15
CA GLU A 335 -9.41 33.93 -34.65
C GLU A 335 -8.05 33.88 -33.94
N GLN A 336 -8.05 33.68 -32.61
CA GLN A 336 -6.80 33.53 -31.87
C GLN A 336 -6.05 32.25 -32.28
N ALA A 337 -6.79 31.17 -32.48
CA ALA A 337 -6.23 29.89 -32.93
C ALA A 337 -5.68 29.97 -34.35
N ASP A 338 -6.36 30.68 -35.28
CA ASP A 338 -5.88 30.89 -36.66
C ASP A 338 -4.54 31.63 -36.65
N LYS A 339 -4.42 32.72 -35.88
CA LYS A 339 -3.16 33.47 -35.73
C LYS A 339 -2.04 32.63 -35.17
N PHE A 340 -2.33 31.78 -34.17
CA PHE A 340 -1.36 30.84 -33.60
C PHE A 340 -0.95 29.80 -34.64
N ALA A 341 -1.91 29.26 -35.40
CA ALA A 341 -1.67 28.28 -36.48
C ALA A 341 -0.82 28.84 -37.62
N GLU A 342 -1.03 30.12 -37.99
CA GLU A 342 -0.18 30.80 -38.98
C GLU A 342 1.27 30.91 -38.46
N THR A 343 1.46 31.22 -37.19
CA THR A 343 2.80 31.28 -36.56
C THR A 343 3.46 29.89 -36.57
N ALA A 344 2.72 28.84 -36.23
CA ALA A 344 3.22 27.46 -36.22
C ALA A 344 3.60 26.99 -37.63
N ARG A 345 2.79 27.29 -38.63
CA ARG A 345 3.10 26.98 -40.06
C ARG A 345 4.33 27.72 -40.57
N ALA A 346 4.48 29.00 -40.18
CA ALA A 346 5.67 29.78 -40.53
C ALA A 346 6.94 29.23 -39.86
N ALA A 347 6.85 28.80 -38.59
CA ALA A 347 7.94 28.16 -37.86
C ALA A 347 8.24 26.73 -38.32
N LYS A 348 7.29 26.07 -38.99
CA LYS A 348 7.32 24.64 -39.40
C LYS A 348 7.59 23.67 -38.24
N ARG A 349 7.37 24.09 -37.01
CA ARG A 349 7.57 23.30 -35.81
C ARG A 349 6.63 23.75 -34.69
N LEU A 350 6.05 22.78 -34.00
CA LEU A 350 5.14 22.97 -32.88
C LEU A 350 5.41 21.90 -31.82
N ALA A 351 5.55 22.28 -30.55
CA ALA A 351 5.45 21.32 -29.46
C ALA A 351 4.06 21.38 -28.82
N PHE A 352 3.54 20.23 -28.44
CA PHE A 352 2.29 20.15 -27.69
C PHE A 352 2.32 19.08 -26.61
N VAL A 353 1.66 19.35 -25.50
CA VAL A 353 1.40 18.39 -24.44
C VAL A 353 -0.11 18.31 -24.20
N GLY A 354 -0.70 17.17 -24.52
CA GLY A 354 -2.13 16.92 -24.36
C GLY A 354 -2.54 16.65 -22.93
N CYS A 355 -3.69 17.16 -22.53
CA CYS A 355 -4.40 16.75 -21.32
C CYS A 355 -5.36 15.62 -21.71
N TYR A 356 -5.18 14.43 -21.11
CA TYR A 356 -5.94 13.24 -21.50
C TYR A 356 -6.79 12.72 -20.35
N GLU A 357 -8.02 12.26 -20.69
CA GLU A 357 -8.94 11.61 -19.77
C GLU A 357 -9.43 10.26 -20.34
N GLY A 358 -9.69 9.31 -19.44
CA GLY A 358 -10.15 7.96 -19.80
C GLY A 358 -9.02 6.94 -19.89
N PRO A 359 -9.35 5.65 -19.75
CA PRO A 359 -8.38 4.57 -19.91
C PRO A 359 -8.14 4.27 -21.38
N PRO A 360 -6.90 3.87 -21.79
CA PRO A 360 -6.68 3.33 -23.14
C PRO A 360 -7.56 2.09 -23.42
N PRO A 361 -8.07 1.93 -24.64
CA PRO A 361 -7.92 2.81 -25.79
C PRO A 361 -8.95 3.97 -25.86
N HIS A 362 -9.82 4.12 -24.87
CA HIS A 362 -10.91 5.11 -24.82
C HIS A 362 -10.45 6.43 -24.20
N VAL A 363 -9.46 7.04 -24.82
CA VAL A 363 -8.86 8.30 -24.36
C VAL A 363 -9.50 9.47 -25.07
N ARG A 364 -9.79 10.56 -24.33
CA ARG A 364 -10.22 11.85 -24.88
C ARG A 364 -9.19 12.92 -24.50
N MET A 365 -8.83 13.75 -25.46
CA MET A 365 -7.96 14.91 -25.23
C MET A 365 -8.82 16.12 -24.86
N THR A 366 -8.71 16.57 -23.61
CA THR A 366 -9.56 17.64 -23.05
C THR A 366 -8.95 19.04 -23.19
N GLY A 367 -7.71 19.12 -23.64
CA GLY A 367 -6.99 20.35 -23.89
C GLY A 367 -5.54 20.09 -24.27
N ALA A 368 -4.82 21.15 -24.64
CA ALA A 368 -3.40 21.07 -24.95
C ALA A 368 -2.65 22.35 -24.56
N GLY A 369 -1.48 22.16 -23.96
CA GLY A 369 -0.43 23.18 -23.93
C GLY A 369 0.36 23.16 -25.22
N LEU A 370 0.73 24.32 -25.74
CA LEU A 370 1.31 24.51 -27.06
C LEU A 370 2.51 25.46 -26.96
N CYS A 371 3.57 25.17 -27.74
CA CYS A 371 4.74 26.02 -27.84
C CYS A 371 5.21 26.16 -29.29
N VAL A 372 5.38 27.42 -29.75
CA VAL A 372 6.01 27.75 -31.02
C VAL A 372 7.06 28.83 -30.78
N GLY A 373 8.33 28.45 -30.72
CA GLY A 373 9.41 29.37 -30.35
C GLY A 373 9.17 30.03 -28.98
N GLU A 374 9.04 31.34 -28.94
CA GLU A 374 8.76 32.10 -27.71
C GLU A 374 7.24 32.18 -27.38
N GLY A 375 6.37 31.66 -28.25
CA GLY A 375 4.93 31.73 -28.07
C GLY A 375 4.35 30.53 -27.34
N LEU A 376 3.90 30.74 -26.10
CA LEU A 376 3.21 29.73 -25.29
C LEU A 376 1.71 29.94 -25.32
N ALA A 377 0.95 28.85 -25.52
CA ALA A 377 -0.50 28.89 -25.50
C ALA A 377 -1.10 27.64 -24.83
N TYR A 378 -2.37 27.77 -24.47
CA TYR A 378 -3.22 26.64 -24.06
C TYR A 378 -4.60 26.77 -24.70
N ALA A 379 -5.20 25.66 -25.05
CA ALA A 379 -6.61 25.60 -25.43
C ALA A 379 -7.31 24.39 -24.82
N ALA A 380 -8.51 24.62 -24.31
CA ALA A 380 -9.40 23.56 -23.87
C ALA A 380 -10.23 23.02 -25.05
N GLU A 381 -10.59 21.73 -25.03
CA GLU A 381 -11.47 21.10 -26.03
C GLU A 381 -12.82 21.83 -26.16
N THR A 382 -13.31 22.40 -25.06
CA THR A 382 -14.57 23.13 -25.00
C THR A 382 -14.52 24.54 -25.62
N SER A 383 -13.34 25.04 -26.01
CA SER A 383 -13.16 26.37 -26.59
C SER A 383 -13.48 26.40 -28.09
N GLU A 384 -13.89 27.56 -28.62
CA GLU A 384 -14.05 27.79 -30.04
C GLU A 384 -12.72 27.68 -30.84
N ALA A 385 -11.60 27.78 -30.17
CA ALA A 385 -10.27 27.59 -30.73
C ALA A 385 -9.95 26.13 -31.07
N TRP A 386 -10.58 25.17 -30.39
CA TRP A 386 -10.20 23.76 -30.47
C TRP A 386 -10.28 23.14 -31.88
N PRO A 387 -11.33 23.33 -32.69
CA PRO A 387 -11.40 22.75 -34.02
C PRO A 387 -10.24 23.17 -34.93
N VAL A 388 -9.77 24.41 -34.81
CA VAL A 388 -8.62 24.93 -35.58
C VAL A 388 -7.33 24.28 -35.08
N LEU A 389 -7.14 24.19 -33.77
CA LEU A 389 -5.96 23.60 -33.16
C LEU A 389 -5.90 22.09 -33.38
N TRP A 390 -7.03 21.38 -33.25
CA TRP A 390 -7.09 19.96 -33.55
C TRP A 390 -6.64 19.65 -34.97
N LYS A 391 -7.03 20.50 -35.93
CA LYS A 391 -6.57 20.40 -37.32
C LYS A 391 -5.07 20.72 -37.45
N LEU A 392 -4.55 21.70 -36.67
CA LEU A 392 -3.13 22.05 -36.64
C LEU A 392 -2.27 20.89 -36.08
N LEU A 393 -2.74 20.23 -35.03
CA LEU A 393 -2.04 19.07 -34.45
C LEU A 393 -1.93 17.87 -35.40
N GLN A 394 -2.72 17.85 -36.50
CA GLN A 394 -2.72 16.83 -37.54
C GLN A 394 -2.13 17.34 -38.86
N ASP A 395 -1.53 18.53 -38.87
CA ASP A 395 -0.99 19.15 -40.08
C ASP A 395 0.40 18.54 -40.40
N ASP A 396 0.49 17.78 -41.48
CA ASP A 396 1.71 17.08 -41.90
C ASP A 396 2.81 17.99 -42.49
N ASP A 397 2.50 19.25 -42.73
CA ASP A 397 3.50 20.23 -43.15
C ASP A 397 4.33 20.81 -41.97
N ILE A 398 4.01 20.39 -40.73
CA ILE A 398 4.62 20.87 -39.50
C ILE A 398 5.24 19.70 -38.73
N GLU A 399 6.47 19.86 -38.27
CA GLU A 399 7.08 18.94 -37.28
C GLU A 399 6.45 19.15 -35.89
N ARG A 400 6.08 18.08 -35.21
CA ARG A 400 5.35 18.10 -33.93
C ARG A 400 6.10 17.33 -32.86
N ASP A 401 6.38 18.02 -31.77
CA ASP A 401 7.02 17.46 -30.59
C ASP A 401 5.95 17.12 -29.55
N THR A 402 6.05 15.93 -28.91
CA THR A 402 5.12 15.49 -27.86
C THR A 402 5.77 14.46 -26.92
N VAL A 403 5.13 14.13 -25.81
CA VAL A 403 5.60 13.10 -24.86
C VAL A 403 4.59 11.96 -24.66
N ALA A 404 3.52 11.95 -25.41
CA ALA A 404 2.45 10.96 -25.26
C ALA A 404 1.77 10.65 -26.60
N LEU A 405 2.57 10.33 -27.61
CA LEU A 405 2.09 10.12 -28.97
C LEU A 405 1.04 9.02 -29.05
N LYS A 406 1.20 7.92 -28.31
CA LYS A 406 0.21 6.83 -28.27
C LYS A 406 -1.15 7.30 -27.76
N GLN A 407 -1.19 8.12 -26.73
CA GLN A 407 -2.44 8.70 -26.21
C GLN A 407 -3.08 9.66 -27.20
N PHE A 408 -2.28 10.42 -27.95
CA PHE A 408 -2.78 11.26 -29.04
C PHE A 408 -3.47 10.43 -30.11
N TYR A 409 -2.91 9.29 -30.53
CA TYR A 409 -3.55 8.37 -31.46
C TYR A 409 -4.84 7.77 -30.90
N HIS A 410 -4.87 7.38 -29.62
CA HIS A 410 -6.10 6.91 -28.96
C HIS A 410 -7.18 7.99 -28.91
N ALA A 411 -6.81 9.26 -28.78
CA ALA A 411 -7.75 10.37 -28.81
C ALA A 411 -8.27 10.72 -30.23
N GLY A 412 -7.86 9.98 -31.26
CA GLY A 412 -8.28 10.17 -32.65
C GLY A 412 -7.33 11.03 -33.48
N GLY A 413 -6.10 11.27 -32.99
CA GLY A 413 -5.05 11.90 -33.80
C GLY A 413 -4.66 11.02 -34.98
N GLY A 414 -4.43 11.63 -36.12
CA GLY A 414 -4.04 10.93 -37.37
C GLY A 414 -2.57 10.50 -37.33
N PRO A 415 -2.22 9.38 -38.01
CA PRO A 415 -0.86 8.92 -38.16
C PRO A 415 -0.01 9.92 -38.96
N SER A 416 1.24 10.10 -38.58
CA SER A 416 2.20 10.94 -39.31
C SER A 416 3.63 10.59 -38.96
N LEU A 417 4.54 10.75 -39.91
CA LEU A 417 5.98 10.59 -39.70
C LEU A 417 6.66 11.88 -39.19
N HIS A 418 5.91 12.97 -39.06
CA HIS A 418 6.43 14.28 -38.62
C HIS A 418 6.24 14.54 -37.13
N PHE A 419 6.23 13.46 -36.33
CA PHE A 419 6.29 13.53 -34.87
C PHE A 419 7.68 13.28 -34.33
N PHE A 420 7.98 13.90 -33.20
CA PHE A 420 9.06 13.53 -32.32
C PHE A 420 8.47 13.33 -30.91
N ASP A 421 8.63 12.15 -30.36
CA ASP A 421 8.20 11.81 -28.99
C ASP A 421 9.42 11.81 -28.08
N GLU A 422 9.52 12.84 -27.23
CA GLU A 422 10.66 13.06 -26.33
C GLU A 422 10.72 11.98 -25.24
N ALA A 423 9.59 11.45 -24.77
CA ALA A 423 9.59 10.38 -23.79
C ALA A 423 10.13 9.07 -24.38
N LEU A 424 9.76 8.77 -25.64
CA LEU A 424 10.29 7.61 -26.36
C LEU A 424 11.79 7.75 -26.66
N ALA A 425 12.24 8.93 -27.08
CA ALA A 425 13.65 9.21 -27.30
C ALA A 425 14.47 9.03 -26.01
N ALA A 426 13.96 9.57 -24.90
CA ALA A 426 14.59 9.44 -23.59
C ALA A 426 14.61 7.99 -23.07
N TYR A 427 13.55 7.21 -23.34
CA TYR A 427 13.51 5.79 -23.01
C TYR A 427 14.61 5.01 -23.74
N LEU A 428 14.85 5.29 -25.02
CA LEU A 428 15.93 4.63 -25.76
C LEU A 428 17.32 5.01 -25.23
N LEU A 429 17.51 6.25 -24.80
CA LEU A 429 18.77 6.72 -24.23
C LEU A 429 19.06 6.14 -22.84
N ASP A 430 18.01 5.89 -22.03
CA ASP A 430 18.14 5.33 -20.67
C ASP A 430 16.96 4.38 -20.35
N PRO A 431 16.99 3.14 -20.91
CA PRO A 431 15.89 2.19 -20.70
C PRO A 431 15.72 1.74 -19.24
N ALA A 432 16.81 1.80 -18.44
CA ALA A 432 16.78 1.35 -17.05
C ALA A 432 15.95 2.26 -16.14
N ALA A 433 15.79 3.53 -16.50
CA ALA A 433 15.02 4.49 -15.72
C ALA A 433 13.50 4.45 -16.00
N GLY A 434 13.04 3.68 -17.00
CA GLY A 434 11.63 3.58 -17.40
C GLY A 434 11.09 4.87 -18.04
N GLU A 435 9.75 4.98 -18.10
CA GLU A 435 9.09 6.19 -18.62
C GLU A 435 9.38 7.40 -17.71
N LYS A 436 9.70 8.53 -18.35
CA LYS A 436 10.04 9.78 -17.67
C LYS A 436 8.94 10.83 -17.87
N THR A 437 8.61 11.55 -16.80
CA THR A 437 7.78 12.77 -16.90
C THR A 437 8.58 13.91 -17.52
N VAL A 438 7.91 14.98 -17.98
CA VAL A 438 8.59 16.14 -18.58
C VAL A 438 9.56 16.78 -17.59
N GLU A 439 9.22 16.83 -16.31
CA GLU A 439 10.10 17.32 -15.25
C GLU A 439 11.38 16.48 -15.17
N GLN A 440 11.24 15.15 -15.24
CA GLN A 440 12.38 14.23 -15.23
C GLN A 440 13.22 14.32 -16.52
N LEU A 441 12.57 14.58 -17.67
CA LEU A 441 13.29 14.85 -18.93
C LEU A 441 14.13 16.14 -18.81
N ARG A 442 13.54 17.19 -18.26
CA ARG A 442 14.22 18.46 -18.00
C ARG A 442 15.39 18.24 -17.04
N ASP A 443 15.23 17.52 -15.96
CA ASP A 443 16.29 17.27 -14.98
C ASP A 443 17.45 16.45 -15.55
N ALA A 444 17.18 15.55 -16.50
CA ALA A 444 18.19 14.72 -17.12
C ALA A 444 18.94 15.42 -18.27
N TRP A 445 18.25 16.18 -19.11
CA TRP A 445 18.80 16.74 -20.36
C TRP A 445 18.66 18.26 -20.49
N GLY A 446 17.98 18.93 -19.58
CA GLY A 446 17.68 20.36 -19.63
C GLY A 446 17.91 21.09 -18.30
N GLN A 447 18.97 20.77 -17.57
CA GLN A 447 19.24 21.38 -16.25
C GLN A 447 19.40 22.92 -16.28
N ASP A 448 19.74 23.48 -17.42
CA ASP A 448 19.81 24.92 -17.67
C ASP A 448 18.45 25.56 -17.98
N LEU A 449 17.41 24.74 -18.27
CA LEU A 449 16.05 25.22 -18.48
C LEU A 449 15.39 25.52 -17.14
N PRO A 450 14.43 26.48 -17.12
CA PRO A 450 13.70 26.82 -15.89
C PRO A 450 13.03 25.58 -15.25
N PRO A 451 13.11 25.41 -13.94
CA PRO A 451 12.39 24.34 -13.26
C PRO A 451 10.87 24.54 -13.40
N CYS A 452 10.11 23.46 -13.22
CA CYS A 452 8.66 23.55 -13.18
C CYS A 452 8.23 24.48 -12.03
N PRO A 453 7.55 25.60 -12.29
CA PRO A 453 7.02 26.46 -11.24
C PRO A 453 6.00 25.67 -10.41
N SER A 454 6.01 25.86 -9.11
CA SER A 454 5.05 25.21 -8.22
C SER A 454 3.68 25.89 -8.27
N GLY A 455 2.61 25.11 -8.05
CA GLY A 455 1.25 25.66 -7.96
C GLY A 455 0.63 26.07 -9.30
N LEU A 456 1.19 25.62 -10.43
CA LEU A 456 0.58 25.87 -11.75
C LEU A 456 -0.79 25.20 -11.84
N THR A 457 -1.75 25.89 -12.46
CA THR A 457 -2.97 25.23 -12.94
C THR A 457 -2.63 24.29 -14.09
N MET A 458 -3.54 23.38 -14.45
CA MET A 458 -3.31 22.38 -15.51
C MET A 458 -2.95 23.04 -16.85
N GLU A 459 -3.55 24.17 -17.16
CA GLU A 459 -3.32 24.95 -18.38
C GLU A 459 -1.88 25.47 -18.46
N PHE A 460 -1.40 26.05 -17.36
CA PHE A 460 -0.05 26.57 -17.28
C PHE A 460 0.99 25.47 -17.22
N LEU A 461 0.68 24.36 -16.55
CA LEU A 461 1.56 23.19 -16.49
C LEU A 461 1.73 22.57 -17.90
N ALA A 462 0.65 22.36 -18.64
CA ALA A 462 0.72 21.81 -19.98
C ALA A 462 1.50 22.73 -20.94
N ALA A 463 1.33 24.06 -20.81
CA ALA A 463 2.09 25.02 -21.60
C ALA A 463 3.59 25.02 -21.25
N TRP A 464 3.95 24.99 -19.97
CA TRP A 464 5.34 24.86 -19.51
C TRP A 464 5.97 23.55 -20.00
N GLN A 465 5.23 22.47 -19.95
CA GLN A 465 5.68 21.16 -20.46
C GLN A 465 5.94 21.22 -21.97
N ALA A 466 5.07 21.89 -22.74
CA ALA A 466 5.26 22.09 -24.19
C ALA A 466 6.51 22.91 -24.50
N GLU A 467 6.80 23.99 -23.73
CA GLU A 467 8.03 24.78 -23.86
C GLU A 467 9.27 23.94 -23.56
N THR A 468 9.19 23.16 -22.50
CA THR A 468 10.30 22.30 -22.05
C THR A 468 10.66 21.29 -23.12
N ILE A 469 9.70 20.53 -23.67
CA ILE A 469 9.98 19.55 -24.73
C ILE A 469 10.44 20.22 -26.03
N PHE A 470 9.86 21.38 -26.38
CA PHE A 470 10.34 22.17 -27.52
C PHE A 470 11.84 22.47 -27.42
N SER A 471 12.31 22.78 -26.21
CA SER A 471 13.73 23.11 -25.94
C SER A 471 14.61 21.87 -25.82
N LEU A 472 14.07 20.69 -25.49
CA LEU A 472 14.83 19.44 -25.32
C LEU A 472 15.07 18.66 -26.60
N ARG A 473 14.23 18.82 -27.61
CA ARG A 473 14.27 18.04 -28.85
C ARG A 473 15.65 17.91 -29.46
N ASP A 474 16.30 19.05 -29.71
CA ASP A 474 17.58 19.05 -30.45
C ASP A 474 18.68 18.34 -29.65
N ARG A 475 18.68 18.46 -28.33
CA ARG A 475 19.56 17.75 -27.42
C ARG A 475 19.34 16.23 -27.44
N LEU A 476 18.08 15.81 -27.41
CA LEU A 476 17.73 14.39 -27.49
C LEU A 476 18.09 13.79 -28.86
N LYS A 477 17.87 14.54 -29.93
CA LYS A 477 18.31 14.12 -31.28
C LYS A 477 19.82 13.95 -31.37
N GLU A 478 20.60 14.89 -30.85
CA GLU A 478 22.05 14.82 -30.82
C GLU A 478 22.52 13.58 -30.05
N GLN A 479 21.94 13.33 -28.89
CA GLN A 479 22.25 12.15 -28.07
C GLN A 479 21.88 10.82 -28.77
N LEU A 480 20.73 10.76 -29.46
CA LEU A 480 20.36 9.58 -30.25
C LEU A 480 21.39 9.32 -31.39
N GLN A 481 21.90 10.39 -32.02
CA GLN A 481 22.94 10.28 -33.06
C GLN A 481 24.27 9.81 -32.46
N GLU A 482 24.72 10.39 -31.35
CA GLU A 482 25.96 10.01 -30.66
C GLU A 482 25.95 8.53 -30.26
N GLN A 483 24.81 8.00 -29.84
CA GLN A 483 24.64 6.60 -29.44
C GLN A 483 24.25 5.67 -30.58
N ALA A 484 24.18 6.17 -31.82
CA ALA A 484 23.77 5.44 -33.03
C ALA A 484 22.35 4.82 -32.91
N LEU A 485 21.45 5.44 -32.16
CA LEU A 485 20.07 5.01 -31.93
C LEU A 485 19.05 5.71 -32.86
N GLU A 486 19.47 6.68 -33.68
CA GLU A 486 18.57 7.47 -34.55
C GLU A 486 17.74 6.58 -35.49
N LYS A 487 18.37 5.58 -36.11
CA LYS A 487 17.65 4.63 -37.00
C LYS A 487 16.64 3.78 -36.24
N LEU A 488 17.01 3.30 -35.06
CA LEU A 488 16.11 2.53 -34.19
C LEU A 488 14.89 3.38 -33.84
N TYR A 489 15.12 4.62 -33.44
CA TYR A 489 14.04 5.56 -33.11
C TYR A 489 13.13 5.82 -34.31
N ALA A 490 13.70 6.24 -35.45
CA ALA A 490 12.91 6.75 -36.59
C ALA A 490 12.26 5.64 -37.44
N GLU A 491 12.94 4.49 -37.60
CA GLU A 491 12.50 3.43 -38.52
C GLU A 491 11.71 2.31 -37.80
N ILE A 492 11.85 2.18 -36.47
CA ILE A 492 11.22 1.09 -35.71
C ILE A 492 10.33 1.63 -34.61
N GLU A 493 10.89 2.33 -33.60
CA GLU A 493 10.17 2.65 -32.37
C GLU A 493 9.05 3.68 -32.59
N LEU A 494 9.31 4.75 -33.33
CA LEU A 494 8.32 5.78 -33.60
C LEU A 494 7.13 5.24 -34.45
N PRO A 495 7.35 4.51 -35.58
CA PRO A 495 6.25 3.87 -36.30
C PRO A 495 5.51 2.80 -35.49
N LEU A 496 6.18 2.11 -34.59
CA LEU A 496 5.58 1.09 -33.72
C LEU A 496 4.51 1.68 -32.79
N VAL A 497 4.62 2.94 -32.38
CA VAL A 497 3.62 3.62 -31.54
C VAL A 497 2.25 3.62 -32.21
N GLU A 498 2.17 3.92 -33.50
CA GLU A 498 0.93 3.89 -34.27
C GLU A 498 0.35 2.48 -34.34
N VAL A 499 1.19 1.49 -34.63
CA VAL A 499 0.77 0.08 -34.72
C VAL A 499 0.18 -0.40 -33.40
N LEU A 500 0.86 -0.10 -32.30
CA LEU A 500 0.39 -0.47 -30.96
C LEU A 500 -0.93 0.24 -30.60
N ALA A 501 -1.05 1.53 -30.91
CA ALA A 501 -2.29 2.26 -30.70
C ALA A 501 -3.46 1.66 -31.48
N ALA A 502 -3.24 1.32 -32.77
CA ALA A 502 -4.24 0.69 -33.60
C ALA A 502 -4.64 -0.72 -33.10
N MET A 503 -3.66 -1.51 -32.64
CA MET A 503 -3.93 -2.82 -32.02
C MET A 503 -4.76 -2.70 -30.74
N GLU A 504 -4.45 -1.74 -29.90
CA GLU A 504 -5.18 -1.46 -28.66
C GLU A 504 -6.61 -0.96 -28.94
N GLN A 505 -6.80 -0.16 -29.99
CA GLN A 505 -8.15 0.30 -30.42
C GLN A 505 -9.02 -0.84 -30.97
N VAL A 506 -8.45 -1.76 -31.73
CA VAL A 506 -9.16 -2.94 -32.23
C VAL A 506 -9.46 -3.92 -31.11
N GLY A 507 -8.53 -4.07 -30.18
CA GLY A 507 -8.62 -5.01 -29.09
C GLY A 507 -8.62 -6.47 -29.51
N VAL A 508 -8.85 -7.35 -28.55
CA VAL A 508 -8.95 -8.80 -28.78
C VAL A 508 -10.30 -9.29 -28.25
N TYR A 509 -11.05 -9.99 -29.09
CA TYR A 509 -12.30 -10.59 -28.67
C TYR A 509 -12.06 -11.74 -27.70
N VAL A 510 -12.66 -11.68 -26.53
CA VAL A 510 -12.67 -12.75 -25.54
C VAL A 510 -14.07 -13.32 -25.41
N ASN A 511 -14.22 -14.62 -25.65
CA ASN A 511 -15.49 -15.31 -25.45
C ASN A 511 -15.68 -15.62 -23.95
N ARG A 512 -16.36 -14.74 -23.22
CA ARG A 512 -16.57 -14.86 -21.77
C ARG A 512 -17.31 -16.16 -21.37
N THR A 513 -18.19 -16.68 -22.22
CA THR A 513 -18.90 -17.94 -21.93
C THR A 513 -17.90 -19.10 -21.91
N GLN A 514 -17.08 -19.21 -22.96
CA GLN A 514 -16.03 -20.24 -23.02
C GLN A 514 -15.00 -20.08 -21.91
N LEU A 515 -14.61 -18.83 -21.59
CA LEU A 515 -13.66 -18.56 -20.50
C LEU A 515 -14.20 -19.08 -19.15
N LYS A 516 -15.49 -18.85 -18.86
CA LYS A 516 -16.16 -19.34 -17.65
C LYS A 516 -16.26 -20.86 -17.63
N GLU A 517 -16.68 -21.47 -18.73
CA GLU A 517 -16.74 -22.95 -18.85
C GLU A 517 -15.38 -23.59 -18.62
N GLN A 518 -14.32 -23.04 -19.23
CA GLN A 518 -12.96 -23.50 -19.01
C GLN A 518 -12.50 -23.27 -17.56
N GLY A 519 -12.84 -22.12 -16.98
CA GLY A 519 -12.57 -21.82 -15.58
C GLY A 519 -13.21 -22.81 -14.62
N GLU A 520 -14.45 -23.22 -14.88
CA GLU A 520 -15.13 -24.26 -14.10
C GLU A 520 -14.44 -25.62 -14.25
N ALA A 521 -14.08 -26.02 -15.46
CA ALA A 521 -13.35 -27.27 -15.70
C ALA A 521 -11.98 -27.29 -15.00
N ILE A 522 -11.28 -26.16 -15.01
CA ILE A 522 -10.01 -25.99 -14.30
C ILE A 522 -10.22 -26.10 -12.79
N ARG A 523 -11.23 -25.43 -12.22
CA ARG A 523 -11.56 -25.54 -10.79
C ARG A 523 -11.86 -26.97 -10.36
N HIS A 524 -12.62 -27.71 -11.15
CA HIS A 524 -12.86 -29.14 -10.90
C HIS A 524 -11.58 -29.97 -10.92
N THR A 525 -10.67 -29.66 -11.85
CA THR A 525 -9.37 -30.36 -11.94
C THR A 525 -8.50 -30.03 -10.73
N ILE A 526 -8.46 -28.78 -10.29
CA ILE A 526 -7.74 -28.33 -9.10
C ILE A 526 -8.29 -29.03 -7.84
N ALA A 527 -9.62 -29.07 -7.67
CA ALA A 527 -10.27 -29.71 -6.53
C ALA A 527 -9.91 -31.22 -6.47
N ARG A 528 -9.98 -31.93 -7.59
CA ARG A 528 -9.59 -33.34 -7.66
C ARG A 528 -8.10 -33.56 -7.33
N LEU A 529 -7.22 -32.69 -7.85
CA LEU A 529 -5.79 -32.79 -7.54
C LEU A 529 -5.52 -32.51 -6.05
N GLN A 530 -6.27 -31.59 -5.45
CA GLN A 530 -6.20 -31.30 -4.02
C GLN A 530 -6.61 -32.51 -3.17
N GLU A 531 -7.72 -33.20 -3.53
CA GLU A 531 -8.17 -34.43 -2.89
C GLU A 531 -7.11 -35.54 -3.04
N ASP A 532 -6.56 -35.71 -4.24
CA ASP A 532 -5.49 -36.68 -4.50
C ASP A 532 -4.24 -36.41 -3.64
N ILE A 533 -3.84 -35.12 -3.51
CA ILE A 533 -2.70 -34.72 -2.68
C ILE A 533 -2.97 -35.02 -1.21
N PHE A 534 -4.15 -34.67 -0.69
CA PHE A 534 -4.52 -34.93 0.69
C PHE A 534 -4.61 -36.42 1.00
N ALA A 535 -5.12 -37.22 0.05
CA ALA A 535 -5.13 -38.68 0.19
C ALA A 535 -3.72 -39.29 0.29
N LEU A 536 -2.77 -38.75 -0.51
CA LEU A 536 -1.38 -39.20 -0.49
C LEU A 536 -0.59 -38.67 0.72
N ALA A 537 -0.98 -37.53 1.27
CA ALA A 537 -0.41 -36.94 2.49
C ALA A 537 -1.07 -37.50 3.77
N HIS A 538 -2.19 -38.23 3.66
CA HIS A 538 -3.02 -38.73 4.75
C HIS A 538 -3.67 -37.68 5.66
N HIS A 539 -3.61 -36.41 5.32
CA HIS A 539 -4.27 -35.30 5.98
C HIS A 539 -4.37 -34.06 5.08
N GLU A 540 -5.21 -33.11 5.48
CA GLU A 540 -5.34 -31.79 4.82
C GLU A 540 -4.24 -30.83 5.30
N PHE A 541 -3.68 -30.07 4.36
CA PHE A 541 -2.71 -29.02 4.63
C PHE A 541 -2.81 -27.91 3.58
N ASN A 542 -2.20 -26.75 3.81
CA ASN A 542 -2.18 -25.68 2.82
C ASN A 542 -1.11 -25.95 1.75
N ILE A 543 -1.54 -26.49 0.59
CA ILE A 543 -0.67 -26.83 -0.55
C ILE A 543 0.09 -25.59 -1.08
N ASN A 544 -0.48 -24.39 -0.91
CA ASN A 544 0.15 -23.13 -1.32
C ASN A 544 1.17 -22.61 -0.30
N SER A 545 1.30 -23.24 0.87
CA SER A 545 2.31 -22.89 1.87
C SER A 545 3.59 -23.70 1.65
N PRO A 546 4.71 -23.09 1.19
CA PRO A 546 5.98 -23.80 1.01
C PRO A 546 6.46 -24.50 2.29
N LYS A 547 6.17 -23.91 3.45
CA LYS A 547 6.55 -24.45 4.76
C LYS A 547 5.80 -25.73 5.07
N GLN A 548 4.46 -25.72 4.98
CA GLN A 548 3.65 -26.92 5.24
C GLN A 548 3.94 -28.02 4.22
N MET A 549 4.09 -27.66 2.95
CA MET A 549 4.48 -28.59 1.90
C MET A 549 5.86 -29.20 2.17
N GLY A 550 6.82 -28.40 2.68
CA GLY A 550 8.14 -28.90 3.05
C GLY A 550 8.08 -29.93 4.18
N VAL A 551 7.26 -29.71 5.21
CA VAL A 551 7.03 -30.68 6.31
C VAL A 551 6.44 -31.95 5.75
N VAL A 552 5.37 -31.87 4.96
CA VAL A 552 4.71 -33.06 4.38
C VAL A 552 5.68 -33.89 3.52
N LEU A 553 6.42 -33.22 2.61
CA LEU A 553 7.30 -33.94 1.68
C LEU A 553 8.53 -34.56 2.37
N PHE A 554 9.22 -33.77 3.23
CA PHE A 554 10.53 -34.13 3.72
C PHE A 554 10.55 -34.74 5.14
N GLU A 555 9.56 -34.41 5.97
CA GLU A 555 9.49 -34.92 7.35
C GLU A 555 8.48 -36.09 7.50
N GLU A 556 7.28 -35.93 6.89
CA GLU A 556 6.23 -36.94 7.04
C GLU A 556 6.36 -38.07 6.00
N LEU A 557 6.57 -37.75 4.72
CA LEU A 557 6.76 -38.72 3.64
C LEU A 557 8.21 -39.17 3.47
N GLY A 558 9.17 -38.52 4.14
CA GLY A 558 10.58 -38.94 4.18
C GLY A 558 11.34 -38.79 2.86
N LEU A 559 10.90 -37.92 1.95
CA LEU A 559 11.59 -37.67 0.68
C LEU A 559 12.97 -37.06 0.91
N PRO A 560 14.00 -37.36 0.07
CA PRO A 560 15.34 -36.83 0.28
C PRO A 560 15.40 -35.31 0.04
N PRO A 561 15.81 -34.49 1.03
CA PRO A 561 15.91 -33.02 0.86
C PRO A 561 17.14 -32.65 0.03
N LEU A 562 16.96 -32.11 -1.16
CA LEU A 562 18.04 -31.75 -2.09
C LEU A 562 18.65 -30.38 -1.84
N LYS A 563 17.88 -29.43 -1.32
CA LYS A 563 18.36 -28.06 -0.98
C LYS A 563 17.57 -27.52 0.21
N LYS A 564 18.28 -26.92 1.17
CA LYS A 564 17.66 -26.03 2.17
C LYS A 564 17.69 -24.60 1.62
N THR A 565 16.64 -23.84 1.88
CA THR A 565 16.62 -22.42 1.53
C THR A 565 17.73 -21.68 2.30
N ARG A 566 18.38 -20.68 1.68
CA ARG A 566 19.38 -19.83 2.37
C ARG A 566 18.77 -19.04 3.54
N LYS A 567 17.47 -18.90 3.59
CA LYS A 567 16.71 -18.28 4.68
C LYS A 567 16.12 -19.38 5.56
N LEU A 568 16.46 -19.39 6.84
CA LEU A 568 15.83 -20.16 7.93
C LEU A 568 15.98 -21.69 7.94
N GLY A 569 16.80 -22.32 7.11
CA GLY A 569 16.95 -23.77 7.12
C GLY A 569 15.69 -24.55 6.68
N GLU A 570 14.68 -23.88 6.12
CA GLU A 570 13.47 -24.48 5.60
C GLU A 570 13.74 -25.21 4.29
N TYR A 571 12.97 -26.24 4.01
CA TYR A 571 13.08 -27.03 2.78
C TYR A 571 12.62 -26.22 1.56
N SER A 572 13.41 -26.25 0.49
CA SER A 572 13.00 -25.64 -0.78
C SER A 572 11.99 -26.56 -1.49
N THR A 573 10.83 -25.99 -1.85
CA THR A 573 9.80 -26.67 -2.65
C THR A 573 9.62 -26.00 -4.02
N ASN A 574 10.71 -25.42 -4.57
CA ASN A 574 10.66 -24.83 -5.90
C ASN A 574 10.49 -25.90 -7.00
N VAL A 575 10.15 -25.47 -8.22
CA VAL A 575 9.86 -26.36 -9.35
C VAL A 575 11.05 -27.30 -9.67
N GLU A 576 12.28 -26.81 -9.55
CA GLU A 576 13.48 -27.61 -9.81
C GLU A 576 13.64 -28.76 -8.81
N VAL A 577 13.45 -28.47 -7.52
CA VAL A 577 13.49 -29.49 -6.45
C VAL A 577 12.37 -30.49 -6.62
N LEU A 578 11.14 -30.03 -6.89
CA LEU A 578 10.02 -30.94 -7.12
C LEU A 578 10.23 -31.80 -8.36
N ASN A 579 10.74 -31.28 -9.46
CA ASN A 579 11.02 -32.07 -10.65
C ASN A 579 12.06 -33.18 -10.40
N SER A 580 13.06 -32.91 -9.58
CA SER A 580 14.06 -33.95 -9.24
C SER A 580 13.54 -35.04 -8.30
N LEU A 581 12.40 -34.79 -7.63
CA LEU A 581 11.72 -35.77 -6.74
C LEU A 581 10.53 -36.46 -7.43
N ARG A 582 10.32 -36.23 -8.72
CA ARG A 582 9.12 -36.68 -9.44
C ARG A 582 8.92 -38.18 -9.43
N GLU A 583 10.01 -38.95 -9.47
CA GLU A 583 9.98 -40.42 -9.48
C GLU A 583 9.96 -41.02 -8.07
N GLU A 584 10.22 -40.23 -7.03
CA GLU A 584 10.34 -40.71 -5.66
C GLU A 584 8.98 -40.95 -4.99
N HIS A 585 7.97 -40.10 -5.31
CA HIS A 585 6.63 -40.26 -4.72
C HIS A 585 5.53 -39.64 -5.62
N PRO A 586 4.37 -40.36 -5.80
CA PRO A 586 3.27 -39.87 -6.66
C PRO A 586 2.71 -38.48 -6.30
N ILE A 587 2.82 -38.05 -5.03
CA ILE A 587 2.36 -36.76 -4.55
C ILE A 587 3.05 -35.60 -5.28
N VAL A 588 4.32 -35.78 -5.66
CA VAL A 588 5.13 -34.73 -6.30
C VAL A 588 4.56 -34.35 -7.67
N GLU A 589 4.18 -35.35 -8.46
CA GLU A 589 3.54 -35.10 -9.76
C GLU A 589 2.19 -34.39 -9.59
N LYS A 590 1.41 -34.77 -8.59
CA LYS A 590 0.13 -34.12 -8.29
C LYS A 590 0.32 -32.66 -7.85
N ILE A 591 1.33 -32.36 -7.03
CA ILE A 591 1.67 -31.00 -6.60
C ILE A 591 2.13 -30.13 -7.79
N LEU A 592 2.96 -30.67 -8.68
CA LEU A 592 3.40 -29.96 -9.89
C LEU A 592 2.20 -29.63 -10.80
N ALA A 593 1.31 -30.61 -11.01
CA ALA A 593 0.08 -30.41 -11.78
C ALA A 593 -0.84 -29.39 -11.10
N TYR A 594 -1.05 -29.48 -9.79
CA TYR A 594 -1.85 -28.52 -9.02
C TYR A 594 -1.34 -27.10 -9.19
N ARG A 595 -0.04 -26.86 -9.05
CA ARG A 595 0.57 -25.53 -9.21
C ARG A 595 0.40 -24.99 -10.63
N MET A 596 0.53 -25.84 -11.65
CA MET A 596 0.31 -25.45 -13.04
C MET A 596 -1.13 -24.98 -13.26
N TRP A 597 -2.12 -25.76 -12.80
CA TRP A 597 -3.53 -25.44 -12.96
C TRP A 597 -3.94 -24.21 -12.13
N MET A 598 -3.42 -24.06 -10.92
CA MET A 598 -3.63 -22.85 -10.10
C MET A 598 -3.09 -21.60 -10.78
N LYS A 599 -1.91 -21.69 -11.42
CA LYS A 599 -1.36 -20.55 -12.19
C LYS A 599 -2.23 -20.21 -13.39
N LEU A 600 -2.73 -21.22 -14.12
CA LEU A 600 -3.66 -20.99 -15.23
C LEU A 600 -4.96 -20.35 -14.77
N GLN A 601 -5.52 -20.82 -13.67
CA GLN A 601 -6.74 -20.25 -13.08
C GLN A 601 -6.54 -18.77 -12.71
N ALA A 602 -5.53 -18.47 -11.90
CA ALA A 602 -5.33 -17.12 -11.37
C ALA A 602 -4.84 -16.12 -12.44
N THR A 603 -3.90 -16.54 -13.31
CA THR A 603 -3.24 -15.61 -14.23
C THR A 603 -4.04 -15.38 -15.52
N TYR A 604 -4.76 -16.39 -16.00
CA TYR A 604 -5.44 -16.31 -17.30
C TYR A 604 -6.96 -16.29 -17.18
N ILE A 605 -7.57 -17.11 -16.31
CA ILE A 605 -9.03 -17.14 -16.24
C ILE A 605 -9.56 -15.98 -15.43
N GLU A 606 -9.11 -15.85 -14.17
CA GLU A 606 -9.61 -14.81 -13.25
C GLU A 606 -9.15 -13.42 -13.69
N ALA A 607 -7.88 -13.25 -14.03
CA ALA A 607 -7.35 -11.96 -14.45
C ALA A 607 -7.99 -11.43 -15.76
N ILE A 608 -8.36 -12.31 -16.70
CA ILE A 608 -9.03 -11.88 -17.95
C ILE A 608 -10.54 -11.64 -17.71
N ASP A 609 -11.20 -12.37 -16.81
CA ASP A 609 -12.62 -12.12 -16.49
C ASP A 609 -12.83 -10.83 -15.71
N ASP A 610 -11.80 -10.38 -14.96
CA ASP A 610 -11.80 -9.13 -14.19
C ASP A 610 -11.52 -7.87 -15.04
N LEU A 611 -10.95 -8.03 -16.26
CA LEU A 611 -10.79 -6.98 -17.26
C LEU A 611 -12.12 -6.69 -18.01
#